data_d902a6b1a9fbf7d31c8e9f8244aaa22c
#
_entry.id   d902a6b1a9fbf7d31c8e9f8244aaa22c
#
_cell.length_a   1.000
_cell.length_b   1.000
_cell.length_c   1.000
_cell.angle_alpha   90.00
_cell.angle_beta   90.00
_cell.angle_gamma   90.00
#
_symmetry.space_group_name_H-M   'P 1'
#
loop_
_entity.id
_entity.type
_entity.pdbx_description
1 polymer ?
#
loop_
_entity_poly.entity_id
_entity_poly.type
_entity_poly.pdbx_seq_one_letter_code
_entity_poly.pdbx_strand_id
1 'polypeptide(L)'
;MPKKTLVKVFAVLAVLAIAFASFTSLGGDDTVSGSRAGLPAVTGNAGEAPTITPPTGAAPATLQTQDIIVGTGTEVLPTSTLTVHYTLMTWSNGALVESSWNGGQPATFPLSGVIAGWQEGLPGAKVGGRRLLVIPADKGYGPNGSGPIGPNETLIFVVDIIAVS
;
A
#
# COMPACT_ATOMS: atom_id res chain seq x y z
N MET A 1 -14.94 28.77 3.93
CA MET A 1 -13.84 27.84 3.57
C MET A 1 -14.39 26.43 3.69
N PRO A 2 -14.48 25.64 2.64
CA PRO A 2 -15.00 24.28 2.75
C PRO A 2 -13.98 23.42 3.49
N LYS A 3 -14.43 22.79 4.56
CA LYS A 3 -13.66 21.79 5.29
C LYS A 3 -13.47 20.59 4.37
N LYS A 4 -12.24 20.36 3.91
CA LYS A 4 -11.89 19.16 3.16
C LYS A 4 -12.13 17.97 4.07
N THR A 5 -13.21 17.25 3.83
CA THR A 5 -13.49 15.98 4.51
C THR A 5 -12.45 14.98 4.01
N LEU A 6 -11.44 14.73 4.85
CA LEU A 6 -10.48 13.67 4.61
C LEU A 6 -11.27 12.36 4.59
N VAL A 7 -11.42 11.74 3.43
CA VAL A 7 -12.02 10.41 3.33
C VAL A 7 -11.14 9.47 4.14
N LYS A 8 -11.65 9.09 5.31
CA LYS A 8 -11.01 8.09 6.16
C LYS A 8 -11.14 6.76 5.44
N VAL A 9 -10.01 6.24 4.98
CA VAL A 9 -9.91 4.89 4.41
C VAL A 9 -10.00 3.91 5.58
N PHE A 10 -11.19 3.70 6.07
CA PHE A 10 -11.51 2.62 6.99
C PHE A 10 -12.83 2.00 6.53
N ALA A 11 -12.73 0.99 5.68
CA ALA A 11 -13.82 0.05 5.55
C ALA A 11 -13.60 -1.04 6.59
N VAL A 12 -14.53 -1.08 7.52
CA VAL A 12 -14.54 -1.87 8.73
C VAL A 12 -14.60 -3.37 8.44
N LEU A 13 -13.72 -4.10 9.13
CA LEU A 13 -13.87 -5.43 9.73
C LEU A 13 -14.71 -6.50 9.04
N ALA A 14 -14.07 -7.64 8.81
CA ALA A 14 -14.60 -8.91 9.30
C ALA A 14 -13.49 -9.97 9.43
N VAL A 15 -13.45 -10.48 10.58
CA VAL A 15 -12.84 -11.55 11.30
C VAL A 15 -12.74 -12.88 10.52
N LEU A 16 -11.53 -13.48 10.64
CA LEU A 16 -11.25 -14.91 10.84
C LEU A 16 -11.65 -15.91 9.73
N ALA A 17 -10.65 -16.51 9.12
CA ALA A 17 -10.52 -17.97 9.12
C ALA A 17 -9.15 -18.40 8.58
N ILE A 18 -8.46 -19.17 9.37
CA ILE A 18 -7.25 -19.90 9.07
C ILE A 18 -7.61 -21.03 8.11
N ALA A 19 -6.95 -21.11 6.97
CA ALA A 19 -6.85 -22.36 6.25
C ALA A 19 -5.43 -22.50 5.69
N PHE A 20 -4.66 -23.36 6.32
CA PHE A 20 -3.44 -23.93 5.78
C PHE A 20 -3.81 -24.82 4.59
N ALA A 21 -3.33 -24.47 3.42
CA ALA A 21 -3.25 -25.43 2.32
C ALA A 21 -1.86 -25.33 1.72
N SER A 22 -1.05 -26.32 2.06
CA SER A 22 0.21 -26.57 1.36
C SER A 22 -0.12 -27.04 -0.06
N PHE A 23 0.25 -26.27 -1.06
CA PHE A 23 0.25 -26.74 -2.43
C PHE A 23 1.65 -26.56 -3.01
N THR A 24 2.32 -27.70 -3.20
CA THR A 24 3.57 -27.76 -3.98
C THR A 24 3.21 -27.77 -5.46
N SER A 25 3.48 -26.68 -6.16
CA SER A 25 3.48 -26.66 -7.62
C SER A 25 4.88 -26.33 -8.13
N LEU A 26 5.46 -27.28 -8.82
CA LEU A 26 6.64 -27.09 -9.66
C LEU A 26 6.21 -26.39 -10.94
N GLY A 27 6.70 -25.17 -11.16
CA GLY A 27 6.53 -24.47 -12.44
C GLY A 27 6.74 -22.97 -12.30
N GLY A 28 7.87 -22.46 -12.81
CA GLY A 28 8.09 -21.07 -13.15
C GLY A 28 8.02 -20.08 -11.98
N ASP A 29 9.14 -19.87 -11.33
CA ASP A 29 9.26 -18.91 -10.21
C ASP A 29 9.42 -17.49 -10.79
N ASP A 30 8.30 -16.88 -11.19
CA ASP A 30 8.22 -15.46 -11.50
C ASP A 30 7.83 -14.65 -10.26
N THR A 31 8.34 -15.02 -9.09
CA THR A 31 8.20 -14.19 -7.90
C THR A 31 9.01 -12.92 -8.09
N VAL A 32 8.31 -11.83 -8.36
CA VAL A 32 8.93 -10.50 -8.37
C VAL A 32 9.24 -10.15 -6.92
N SER A 33 10.51 -10.19 -6.57
CA SER A 33 11.02 -9.75 -5.27
C SER A 33 11.74 -8.43 -5.45
N GLY A 34 11.16 -7.37 -4.90
CA GLY A 34 11.81 -6.07 -4.85
C GLY A 34 12.33 -5.79 -3.44
N SER A 35 13.62 -5.63 -3.28
CA SER A 35 14.21 -5.16 -2.03
C SER A 35 15.25 -4.09 -2.32
N ARG A 36 15.01 -2.90 -1.80
CA ARG A 36 15.97 -1.81 -1.78
C ARG A 36 16.52 -1.70 -0.36
N ALA A 37 17.82 -1.47 -0.24
CA ALA A 37 18.45 -1.35 1.09
C ALA A 37 17.69 -0.36 1.99
N GLY A 38 17.29 -0.82 3.18
CA GLY A 38 16.55 -0.04 4.16
C GLY A 38 15.04 0.01 3.97
N LEU A 39 14.50 -0.60 2.91
CA LEU A 39 13.05 -0.70 2.71
C LEU A 39 12.56 -2.14 2.97
N PRO A 40 11.30 -2.32 3.39
CA PRO A 40 10.70 -3.64 3.52
C PRO A 40 10.74 -4.42 2.22
N ALA A 41 11.09 -5.69 2.28
CA ALA A 41 10.97 -6.56 1.11
C ALA A 41 9.51 -6.87 0.84
N VAL A 42 9.13 -6.87 -0.44
CA VAL A 42 7.79 -7.18 -0.92
C VAL A 42 7.88 -8.33 -1.92
N THR A 43 7.10 -9.37 -1.70
CA THR A 43 7.01 -10.53 -2.60
C THR A 43 5.56 -10.80 -2.97
N GLY A 44 5.35 -11.59 -4.00
CA GLY A 44 4.04 -12.00 -4.50
C GLY A 44 3.84 -11.63 -5.96
N ASN A 45 3.04 -12.44 -6.65
CA ASN A 45 2.76 -12.26 -8.06
C ASN A 45 1.77 -11.11 -8.31
N ALA A 46 1.74 -10.61 -9.55
CA ALA A 46 0.70 -9.68 -9.98
C ALA A 46 -0.69 -10.33 -9.82
N GLY A 47 -1.65 -9.55 -9.32
CA GLY A 47 -3.02 -10.04 -9.10
C GLY A 47 -3.23 -10.85 -7.83
N GLU A 48 -2.21 -11.00 -7.00
CA GLU A 48 -2.28 -11.69 -5.70
C GLU A 48 -1.88 -10.73 -4.57
N ALA A 49 -2.38 -11.01 -3.36
CA ALA A 49 -2.02 -10.22 -2.18
C ALA A 49 -0.50 -10.26 -1.95
N PRO A 50 0.16 -9.11 -1.76
CA PRO A 50 1.59 -9.09 -1.47
C PRO A 50 1.89 -9.61 -0.06
N THR A 51 3.08 -10.18 0.10
CA THR A 51 3.69 -10.39 1.41
C THR A 51 4.72 -9.31 1.65
N ILE A 52 4.58 -8.60 2.77
CA ILE A 52 5.49 -7.55 3.20
C ILE A 52 6.31 -8.09 4.37
N THR A 53 7.62 -8.11 4.23
CA THR A 53 8.50 -8.46 5.36
C THR A 53 8.49 -7.31 6.36
N PRO A 54 8.22 -7.55 7.64
CA PRO A 54 8.28 -6.50 8.65
C PRO A 54 9.61 -5.73 8.59
N PRO A 55 9.57 -4.40 8.69
CA PRO A 55 10.77 -3.60 8.60
C PRO A 55 11.69 -3.82 9.79
N THR A 56 12.97 -3.53 9.59
CA THR A 56 13.97 -3.54 10.65
C THR A 56 14.72 -2.21 10.68
N GLY A 57 15.11 -1.78 11.87
CA GLY A 57 15.84 -0.52 12.05
C GLY A 57 14.95 0.72 12.03
N ALA A 58 15.58 1.88 11.87
CA ALA A 58 14.91 3.17 11.91
C ALA A 58 14.08 3.41 10.64
N ALA A 59 12.91 4.03 10.82
CA ALA A 59 12.07 4.44 9.70
C ALA A 59 12.75 5.55 8.88
N PRO A 60 12.57 5.57 7.55
CA PRO A 60 13.01 6.69 6.72
C PRO A 60 12.35 8.00 7.17
N ALA A 61 13.13 9.09 7.18
CA ALA A 61 12.63 10.42 7.54
C ALA A 61 11.79 11.08 6.43
N THR A 62 11.93 10.59 5.20
CA THR A 62 11.24 11.12 4.01
C THR A 62 10.45 10.04 3.30
N LEU A 63 9.46 10.46 2.50
CA LEU A 63 8.70 9.55 1.64
C LEU A 63 9.65 8.74 0.75
N GLN A 64 9.48 7.42 0.78
CA GLN A 64 10.20 6.51 -0.11
C GLN A 64 9.20 5.78 -1.00
N THR A 65 9.57 5.58 -2.25
CA THR A 65 8.78 4.82 -3.23
C THR A 65 9.68 3.83 -3.95
N GLN A 66 9.11 2.67 -4.26
CA GLN A 66 9.80 1.66 -5.09
C GLN A 66 8.77 0.91 -5.93
N ASP A 67 8.99 0.84 -7.23
CA ASP A 67 8.22 -0.06 -8.08
C ASP A 67 8.69 -1.50 -7.87
N ILE A 68 7.78 -2.33 -7.38
CA ILE A 68 7.98 -3.77 -7.23
C ILE A 68 7.65 -4.46 -8.56
N ILE A 69 6.54 -4.04 -9.17
CA ILE A 69 6.17 -4.44 -10.53
C ILE A 69 5.96 -3.14 -11.31
N VAL A 70 6.62 -3.03 -12.44
CA VAL A 70 6.43 -1.88 -13.34
C VAL A 70 5.22 -2.14 -14.23
N GLY A 71 4.18 -1.30 -14.09
CA GLY A 71 3.00 -1.37 -14.94
C GLY A 71 3.27 -0.83 -16.34
N THR A 72 2.45 -1.24 -17.29
CA THR A 72 2.54 -0.84 -18.69
C THR A 72 1.31 -0.09 -19.21
N GLY A 73 0.27 0.04 -18.37
CA GLY A 73 -0.98 0.73 -18.71
C GLY A 73 -0.94 2.23 -18.47
N THR A 74 -2.12 2.81 -18.29
CA THR A 74 -2.30 4.25 -18.08
C THR A 74 -1.53 4.73 -16.85
N GLU A 75 -0.85 5.86 -17.00
CA GLU A 75 -0.07 6.49 -15.94
C GLU A 75 -0.96 7.24 -14.95
N VAL A 76 -0.64 7.13 -13.68
CA VAL A 76 -1.27 7.91 -12.60
C VAL A 76 -0.79 9.35 -12.67
N LEU A 77 -1.75 10.26 -12.75
CA LEU A 77 -1.53 11.70 -12.68
C LEU A 77 -2.03 12.24 -11.32
N PRO A 78 -1.58 13.42 -10.87
CA PRO A 78 -2.04 14.01 -9.61
C PRO A 78 -3.56 14.22 -9.52
N THR A 79 -4.24 14.33 -10.66
CA THR A 79 -5.70 14.54 -10.77
C THR A 79 -6.49 13.25 -10.97
N SER A 80 -5.83 12.10 -11.02
CA SER A 80 -6.46 10.82 -11.32
C SER A 80 -7.38 10.33 -10.20
N THR A 81 -8.40 9.57 -10.59
CA THR A 81 -9.15 8.67 -9.71
C THR A 81 -8.59 7.26 -9.89
N LEU A 82 -8.22 6.62 -8.80
CA LEU A 82 -7.55 5.33 -8.81
C LEU A 82 -8.47 4.23 -8.33
N THR A 83 -8.47 3.10 -9.01
CA THR A 83 -8.96 1.82 -8.50
C THR A 83 -7.75 0.96 -8.20
N VAL A 84 -7.61 0.55 -6.94
CA VAL A 84 -6.41 -0.12 -6.43
C VAL A 84 -6.75 -1.28 -5.50
N HIS A 85 -5.88 -2.27 -5.46
CA HIS A 85 -5.70 -3.08 -4.26
C HIS A 85 -4.56 -2.51 -3.43
N TYR A 86 -4.68 -2.56 -2.12
CA TYR A 86 -3.62 -2.10 -1.22
C TYR A 86 -3.52 -2.95 0.05
N THR A 87 -2.34 -2.92 0.63
CA THR A 87 -2.04 -3.49 1.95
C THR A 87 -1.30 -2.44 2.77
N LEU A 88 -1.72 -2.24 4.00
CA LEU A 88 -1.15 -1.30 4.97
C LEU A 88 -0.52 -2.04 6.14
N MET A 89 0.74 -1.73 6.42
CA MET A 89 1.49 -2.18 7.58
C MET A 89 2.04 -0.97 8.33
N THR A 90 2.11 -1.05 9.65
CA THR A 90 2.81 -0.05 10.47
C THR A 90 4.28 -0.39 10.62
N TRP A 91 5.13 0.64 10.60
CA TRP A 91 6.58 0.44 10.72
C TRP A 91 7.00 0.00 12.13
N SER A 92 6.42 0.61 13.16
CA SER A 92 6.87 0.46 14.55
C SER A 92 6.82 -0.98 15.08
N ASN A 93 5.85 -1.76 14.62
CA ASN A 93 5.62 -3.13 15.09
C ASN A 93 5.45 -4.15 13.98
N GLY A 94 5.51 -3.75 12.71
CA GLY A 94 5.31 -4.64 11.57
C GLY A 94 3.91 -5.26 11.49
N ALA A 95 2.91 -4.61 12.09
CA ALA A 95 1.54 -5.12 12.10
C ALA A 95 0.80 -4.77 10.80
N LEU A 96 0.13 -5.76 10.21
CA LEU A 96 -0.83 -5.54 9.14
C LEU A 96 -2.08 -4.88 9.72
N VAL A 97 -2.41 -3.70 9.22
CA VAL A 97 -3.54 -2.90 9.69
C VAL A 97 -4.76 -3.11 8.81
N GLU A 98 -4.56 -3.11 7.50
CA GLU A 98 -5.64 -3.19 6.54
C GLU A 98 -5.16 -3.79 5.22
N SER A 99 -6.05 -4.52 4.54
CA SER A 99 -5.82 -5.01 3.18
C SER A 99 -7.14 -5.13 2.43
N SER A 100 -7.23 -4.50 1.27
CA SER A 100 -8.38 -4.65 0.37
C SER A 100 -8.50 -6.05 -0.21
N TRP A 101 -7.41 -6.81 -0.20
CA TRP A 101 -7.39 -8.20 -0.67
C TRP A 101 -8.26 -9.12 0.20
N ASN A 102 -8.39 -8.81 1.50
CA ASN A 102 -9.21 -9.61 2.42
C ASN A 102 -10.69 -9.62 2.02
N GLY A 103 -11.19 -8.52 1.46
CA GLY A 103 -12.56 -8.41 0.96
C GLY A 103 -12.71 -8.83 -0.51
N GLY A 104 -11.61 -9.11 -1.20
CA GLY A 104 -11.58 -9.50 -2.61
C GLY A 104 -12.01 -8.40 -3.58
N GLN A 105 -12.24 -7.18 -3.11
CA GLN A 105 -12.67 -6.05 -3.94
C GLN A 105 -11.67 -4.92 -3.87
N PRO A 106 -11.27 -4.36 -5.01
CA PRO A 106 -10.44 -3.16 -5.05
C PRO A 106 -11.23 -1.94 -4.52
N ALA A 107 -10.50 -0.95 -4.06
CA ALA A 107 -11.06 0.31 -3.60
C ALA A 107 -10.80 1.42 -4.62
N THR A 108 -11.74 2.37 -4.71
CA THR A 108 -11.64 3.49 -5.64
C THR A 108 -11.57 4.80 -4.87
N PHE A 109 -10.55 5.60 -5.17
CA PHE A 109 -10.30 6.89 -4.52
C PHE A 109 -9.90 7.96 -5.52
N PRO A 110 -10.43 9.20 -5.40
CA PRO A 110 -9.80 10.34 -6.04
C PRO A 110 -8.46 10.61 -5.33
N LEU A 111 -7.38 10.74 -6.09
CA LEU A 111 -6.04 10.94 -5.49
C LEU A 111 -5.97 12.23 -4.66
N SER A 112 -6.74 13.26 -5.02
CA SER A 112 -6.85 14.49 -4.24
C SER A 112 -7.50 14.33 -2.86
N GLY A 113 -8.14 13.21 -2.58
CA GLY A 113 -8.89 12.96 -1.34
C GLY A 113 -8.17 12.04 -0.34
N VAL A 114 -6.99 11.50 -0.69
CA VAL A 114 -6.22 10.58 0.17
C VAL A 114 -5.07 11.30 0.88
N ILE A 115 -4.35 10.59 1.74
CA ILE A 115 -3.19 11.15 2.47
C ILE A 115 -2.10 11.68 1.54
N ALA A 116 -1.34 12.66 2.01
CA ALA A 116 -0.30 13.33 1.22
C ALA A 116 0.73 12.35 0.63
N GLY A 117 1.11 11.32 1.37
CA GLY A 117 2.05 10.31 0.89
C GLY A 117 1.59 9.57 -0.36
N TRP A 118 0.28 9.35 -0.53
CA TRP A 118 -0.28 8.80 -1.76
C TRP A 118 -0.32 9.83 -2.88
N GLN A 119 -0.70 11.08 -2.56
CA GLN A 119 -0.75 12.17 -3.55
C GLN A 119 0.61 12.45 -4.16
N GLU A 120 1.68 12.31 -3.38
CA GLU A 120 3.04 12.54 -3.83
C GLU A 120 3.72 11.27 -4.38
N GLY A 121 3.39 10.11 -3.84
CA GLY A 121 4.10 8.86 -4.12
C GLY A 121 3.52 8.02 -5.26
N LEU A 122 2.23 8.18 -5.62
CA LEU A 122 1.61 7.39 -6.67
C LEU A 122 1.68 7.97 -8.08
N PRO A 123 1.71 9.30 -8.31
CA PRO A 123 1.92 9.81 -9.66
C PRO A 123 3.17 9.20 -10.32
N GLY A 124 3.05 8.84 -11.59
CA GLY A 124 4.08 8.13 -12.34
C GLY A 124 3.98 6.60 -12.30
N ALA A 125 3.24 6.02 -11.37
CA ALA A 125 2.89 4.61 -11.42
C ALA A 125 1.95 4.34 -12.59
N LYS A 126 1.87 3.10 -13.06
CA LYS A 126 1.03 2.72 -14.21
C LYS A 126 0.13 1.55 -13.85
N VAL A 127 -1.02 1.48 -14.51
CA VAL A 127 -1.92 0.33 -14.42
C VAL A 127 -1.16 -0.98 -14.70
N GLY A 128 -1.42 -1.98 -13.88
CA GLY A 128 -0.71 -3.26 -13.86
C GLY A 128 0.55 -3.25 -13.00
N GLY A 129 0.93 -2.11 -12.44
CA GLY A 129 2.07 -1.96 -11.54
C GLY A 129 1.73 -2.19 -10.07
N ARG A 130 2.78 -2.50 -9.32
CA ARG A 130 2.77 -2.58 -7.85
C ARG A 130 3.84 -1.66 -7.30
N ARG A 131 3.46 -0.72 -6.45
CA ARG A 131 4.38 0.24 -5.83
C ARG A 131 4.37 0.13 -4.32
N LEU A 132 5.56 0.05 -3.74
CA LEU A 132 5.79 0.21 -2.31
C LEU A 132 5.91 1.70 -1.99
N LEU A 133 5.23 2.14 -0.94
CA LEU A 133 5.33 3.48 -0.37
C LEU A 133 5.69 3.35 1.11
N VAL A 134 6.74 4.03 1.55
CA VAL A 134 7.03 4.22 2.97
C VAL A 134 6.81 5.69 3.30
N ILE A 135 5.78 5.95 4.10
CA ILE A 135 5.22 7.28 4.30
C ILE A 135 5.46 7.72 5.73
N PRO A 136 6.27 8.76 5.96
CA PRO A 136 6.45 9.32 7.30
C PRO A 136 5.16 9.96 7.80
N ALA A 137 5.02 10.11 9.11
CA ALA A 137 3.79 10.56 9.76
C ALA A 137 3.28 11.92 9.26
N ASP A 138 4.15 12.85 8.93
CA ASP A 138 3.80 14.18 8.41
C ASP A 138 3.08 14.13 7.05
N LYS A 139 3.25 13.04 6.31
CA LYS A 139 2.55 12.76 5.04
C LYS A 139 1.48 11.67 5.18
N GLY A 140 1.28 11.18 6.38
CA GLY A 140 0.27 10.18 6.75
C GLY A 140 -0.77 10.75 7.71
N TYR A 141 -0.84 10.20 8.91
CA TYR A 141 -1.84 10.58 9.92
C TYR A 141 -1.30 11.45 11.05
N GLY A 142 -0.05 11.90 10.96
CA GLY A 142 0.55 12.91 11.81
C GLY A 142 0.71 12.53 13.28
N PRO A 143 0.81 13.55 14.16
CA PRO A 143 1.08 13.34 15.59
C PRO A 143 -0.11 12.75 16.35
N ASN A 144 -1.33 12.79 15.79
CA ASN A 144 -2.53 12.27 16.45
C ASN A 144 -2.88 10.84 16.04
N GLY A 145 -2.33 10.34 14.93
CA GLY A 145 -2.72 9.05 14.36
C GLY A 145 -4.18 9.04 13.88
N SER A 146 -4.71 7.86 13.60
CA SER A 146 -6.12 7.66 13.21
C SER A 146 -6.52 6.20 13.40
N GLY A 147 -7.55 5.94 14.22
CA GLY A 147 -8.01 4.58 14.50
C GLY A 147 -6.88 3.68 15.01
N PRO A 148 -6.59 2.55 14.34
CA PRO A 148 -5.53 1.63 14.76
C PRO A 148 -4.11 2.16 14.52
N ILE A 149 -3.97 3.31 13.81
CA ILE A 149 -2.69 3.95 13.55
C ILE A 149 -2.38 4.91 14.69
N GLY A 150 -1.29 4.62 15.40
CA GLY A 150 -0.84 5.43 16.52
C GLY A 150 -0.26 6.79 16.10
N PRO A 151 0.08 7.63 17.07
CA PRO A 151 0.71 8.92 16.82
C PRO A 151 2.13 8.74 16.24
N ASN A 152 2.50 9.64 15.34
CA ASN A 152 3.82 9.67 14.68
C ASN A 152 4.23 8.35 13.99
N GLU A 153 3.26 7.60 13.47
CA GLU A 153 3.49 6.30 12.84
C GLU A 153 3.94 6.46 11.39
N THR A 154 5.00 5.77 11.03
CA THR A 154 5.40 5.58 9.63
C THR A 154 4.62 4.42 9.03
N LEU A 155 4.05 4.66 7.86
CA LEU A 155 3.17 3.73 7.16
C LEU A 155 3.89 3.04 6.01
N ILE A 156 3.63 1.76 5.84
CA ILE A 156 4.09 0.98 4.70
C ILE A 156 2.85 0.60 3.90
N PHE A 157 2.73 1.10 2.67
CA PHE A 157 1.71 0.70 1.73
C PHE A 157 2.31 -0.07 0.57
N VAL A 158 1.65 -1.13 0.18
CA VAL A 158 1.86 -1.77 -1.12
C VAL A 158 0.58 -1.59 -1.92
N VAL A 159 0.68 -0.92 -3.06
CA VAL A 159 -0.45 -0.50 -3.87
C VAL A 159 -0.34 -1.09 -5.27
N ASP A 160 -1.36 -1.84 -5.67
CA ASP A 160 -1.52 -2.38 -7.01
C ASP A 160 -2.50 -1.50 -7.78
N ILE A 161 -2.05 -0.92 -8.89
CA ILE A 161 -2.87 -0.04 -9.73
C ILE A 161 -3.71 -0.89 -10.69
N ILE A 162 -5.02 -0.93 -10.48
CA ILE A 162 -5.95 -1.73 -11.28
C ILE A 162 -6.55 -0.92 -12.42
N ALA A 163 -6.95 0.32 -12.14
CA ALA A 163 -7.50 1.24 -13.13
C ALA A 163 -7.22 2.70 -12.74
N VAL A 164 -7.21 3.56 -13.75
CA VAL A 164 -6.99 5.01 -13.64
C VAL A 164 -8.01 5.72 -14.53
N SER A 165 -8.68 6.74 -13.99
CA SER A 165 -9.60 7.61 -14.72
C SER A 165 -9.46 9.08 -14.32
#